data_dec148e9ac40117eaa4e3e1e00fa5040
#
_entry.id   dec148e9ac40117eaa4e3e1e00fa5040
#
_cell.length_a   1.000
_cell.length_b   1.000
_cell.length_c   1.000
_cell.angle_alpha   90.00
_cell.angle_beta   90.00
_cell.angle_gamma   90.00
#
_symmetry.space_group_name_H-M   'P 1'
#
loop_
_entity.id
_entity.type
_entity.pdbx_description
1 polymer ?
#
loop_
_entity_poly.entity_id
_entity_poly.type
_entity_poly.pdbx_seq_one_letter_code
_entity_poly.pdbx_strand_id
1 'polypeptide(L)'
;MGGSFAGLEPWGCSGPWSPIGPLWRLLKRDVQTPFVVELEVLDGHEPDGGRLLARAVHERHFMAPGVRRVPVREGRVRATLFLPPGKGRFPGIIDLFGSGGGLCEYRASLLAGHGFAVLALAYFRFEDLPEYLSDVHLEYFEEALAFLLQHPKVKGPDVGLLGFSKGGDLCLSMAAFLKNITTTVLINACVANTIAPLYYKGLSVPGLGCDLTKQKTMESGLLDLVDIWNNPLEEPHRQSLIPLERAQGPFLFIVGLDDHNWKSESYAHIACGRLQAHGKDRPQIIYYPETGHCIDPPYFPPSRASVHAVLGEAVFYGGEARAHSRAQVDAWQQIQIFFQKYLNHEMPEKRSKI
;
A
#
# COMPACT_ATOMS: atom_id res chain seq x y z
N MET A 1 29.70 -15.27 -16.74
CA MET A 1 28.99 -14.33 -15.88
C MET A 1 27.50 -14.72 -15.86
N GLY A 2 27.05 -15.34 -14.80
CA GLY A 2 25.65 -15.69 -14.59
C GLY A 2 24.97 -14.64 -13.73
N GLY A 3 24.62 -13.49 -14.31
CA GLY A 3 23.82 -12.49 -13.62
C GLY A 3 22.33 -12.69 -13.92
N SER A 4 21.45 -12.33 -12.99
CA SER A 4 19.99 -12.36 -13.16
C SER A 4 19.48 -11.38 -14.22
N PHE A 5 20.34 -10.49 -14.73
CA PHE A 5 19.99 -9.43 -15.67
C PHE A 5 20.89 -9.46 -16.91
N ALA A 6 20.31 -9.25 -18.07
CA ALA A 6 21.02 -9.13 -19.35
C ALA A 6 20.84 -7.71 -19.87
N GLY A 7 21.95 -7.04 -20.25
CA GLY A 7 21.96 -5.69 -20.79
C GLY A 7 21.85 -4.58 -19.75
N LEU A 8 21.40 -3.38 -20.15
CA LEU A 8 21.21 -2.22 -19.28
C LEU A 8 19.82 -2.26 -18.64
N GLU A 9 19.74 -2.73 -17.42
CA GLU A 9 18.53 -2.68 -16.60
C GLU A 9 18.80 -1.81 -15.36
N PRO A 10 18.36 -0.54 -15.33
CA PRO A 10 18.68 0.40 -14.24
C PRO A 10 18.23 -0.07 -12.84
N TRP A 11 17.21 -0.94 -12.77
CA TRP A 11 16.72 -1.55 -11.52
C TRP A 11 17.40 -2.88 -11.16
N GLY A 12 18.26 -3.40 -12.03
CA GLY A 12 18.94 -4.69 -11.84
C GLY A 12 19.78 -4.74 -10.57
N CYS A 13 20.37 -3.62 -10.18
CA CYS A 13 21.16 -3.53 -8.95
C CYS A 13 20.31 -3.46 -7.67
N SER A 14 19.03 -3.12 -7.75
CA SER A 14 18.14 -3.00 -6.58
C SER A 14 17.08 -4.09 -6.50
N GLY A 15 16.84 -4.83 -7.58
CA GLY A 15 15.81 -5.87 -7.66
C GLY A 15 16.13 -7.17 -6.93
N PRO A 16 17.30 -7.79 -7.10
CA PRO A 16 17.59 -9.12 -6.53
C PRO A 16 18.22 -9.08 -5.14
N TRP A 17 18.22 -7.95 -4.46
CA TRP A 17 18.83 -7.84 -3.13
C TRP A 17 18.04 -8.65 -2.10
N SER A 18 18.71 -9.61 -1.46
CA SER A 18 18.22 -10.16 -0.20
C SER A 18 18.64 -9.23 0.93
N PRO A 19 17.73 -8.79 1.79
CA PRO A 19 18.11 -8.06 3.00
C PRO A 19 19.06 -8.91 3.84
N ILE A 20 19.84 -8.26 4.68
CA ILE A 20 20.75 -8.93 5.63
C ILE A 20 19.92 -9.84 6.53
N GLY A 21 19.89 -11.13 6.19
CA GLY A 21 19.06 -12.16 6.83
C GLY A 21 17.90 -12.60 5.94
N PRO A 22 17.65 -13.90 5.87
CA PRO A 22 16.74 -14.51 4.88
C PRO A 22 15.26 -14.15 5.05
N LEU A 23 14.86 -13.49 6.14
CA LEU A 23 13.45 -13.28 6.50
C LEU A 23 13.13 -11.86 6.95
N TRP A 24 13.89 -10.86 6.52
CA TRP A 24 13.65 -9.46 6.85
C TRP A 24 13.09 -8.71 5.64
N ARG A 25 11.92 -8.06 5.81
CA ARG A 25 11.44 -7.07 4.87
C ARG A 25 12.09 -5.72 5.20
N LEU A 26 12.72 -5.11 4.20
CA LEU A 26 13.30 -3.79 4.35
C LEU A 26 12.18 -2.73 4.26
N LEU A 27 11.78 -2.20 5.40
CA LEU A 27 10.86 -1.06 5.49
C LEU A 27 11.65 0.20 5.85
N LYS A 28 11.47 1.28 5.10
CA LYS A 28 12.06 2.56 5.43
C LYS A 28 11.31 3.22 6.60
N ARG A 29 11.87 3.11 7.79
CA ARG A 29 11.27 3.65 9.02
C ARG A 29 11.49 5.16 9.16
N ASP A 30 12.71 5.62 8.94
CA ASP A 30 13.08 7.04 8.97
C ASP A 30 13.27 7.57 7.56
N VAL A 31 12.29 8.32 7.06
CA VAL A 31 12.31 8.90 5.70
C VAL A 31 13.19 10.14 5.57
N GLN A 32 13.69 10.68 6.68
CA GLN A 32 14.56 11.86 6.69
C GLN A 32 16.03 11.50 6.38
N THR A 33 16.38 10.22 6.48
CA THR A 33 17.70 9.70 6.10
C THR A 33 17.61 8.88 4.81
N PRO A 34 18.64 8.85 3.95
CA PRO A 34 18.61 8.01 2.75
C PRO A 34 18.80 6.52 3.07
N PHE A 35 18.47 5.65 2.13
CA PHE A 35 19.18 4.38 2.01
C PHE A 35 20.55 4.65 1.38
N VAL A 36 21.59 4.18 2.02
CA VAL A 36 22.95 4.22 1.50
C VAL A 36 23.27 2.85 0.92
N VAL A 37 23.53 2.81 -0.39
CA VAL A 37 23.86 1.60 -1.13
C VAL A 37 25.29 1.69 -1.57
N GLU A 38 26.13 0.77 -1.13
CA GLU A 38 27.50 0.62 -1.58
C GLU A 38 27.56 -0.43 -2.69
N LEU A 39 28.07 -0.03 -3.84
CA LEU A 39 28.30 -0.89 -5.00
C LEU A 39 29.77 -1.21 -5.09
N GLU A 40 30.14 -2.47 -4.98
CA GLU A 40 31.53 -2.92 -5.06
C GLU A 40 31.72 -3.86 -6.25
N VAL A 41 32.76 -3.62 -7.00
CA VAL A 41 33.23 -4.53 -8.07
C VAL A 41 34.46 -5.24 -7.54
N LEU A 42 34.36 -6.57 -7.46
CA LEU A 42 35.43 -7.43 -6.96
C LEU A 42 36.08 -8.21 -8.12
N ASP A 43 37.36 -8.46 -7.99
CA ASP A 43 38.13 -9.35 -8.84
C ASP A 43 37.97 -10.79 -8.39
N GLY A 44 36.96 -11.49 -8.92
CA GLY A 44 36.63 -12.86 -8.56
C GLY A 44 35.12 -13.10 -8.37
N HIS A 45 34.76 -14.38 -8.20
CA HIS A 45 33.36 -14.82 -8.01
C HIS A 45 33.07 -15.34 -6.60
N GLU A 46 34.08 -15.44 -5.77
CA GLU A 46 33.94 -15.90 -4.38
C GLU A 46 33.48 -14.75 -3.48
N PRO A 47 32.50 -14.96 -2.57
CA PRO A 47 32.01 -13.92 -1.66
C PRO A 47 33.08 -13.34 -0.73
N ASP A 48 34.14 -14.14 -0.44
CA ASP A 48 35.10 -13.84 0.61
C ASP A 48 36.53 -13.52 0.10
N GLY A 49 36.77 -13.39 -1.21
CA GLY A 49 38.15 -13.41 -1.67
C GLY A 49 38.54 -12.52 -2.84
N GLY A 50 37.69 -11.67 -3.34
CA GLY A 50 38.03 -10.80 -4.46
C GLY A 50 38.70 -9.49 -4.03
N ARG A 51 39.76 -9.05 -4.78
CA ARG A 51 40.32 -7.72 -4.59
C ARG A 51 39.29 -6.69 -5.07
N LEU A 52 39.04 -5.65 -4.26
CA LEU A 52 38.17 -4.53 -4.65
C LEU A 52 38.78 -3.79 -5.85
N LEU A 53 38.09 -3.75 -6.97
CA LEU A 53 38.46 -3.05 -8.19
C LEU A 53 37.86 -1.65 -8.28
N ALA A 54 36.61 -1.50 -7.86
CA ALA A 54 35.89 -0.22 -7.85
C ALA A 54 34.82 -0.20 -6.77
N ARG A 55 34.52 0.99 -6.27
CA ARG A 55 33.46 1.25 -5.31
C ARG A 55 32.71 2.52 -5.68
N ALA A 56 31.40 2.48 -5.56
CA ALA A 56 30.54 3.65 -5.66
C ALA A 56 29.50 3.64 -4.53
N VAL A 57 29.13 4.82 -4.05
CA VAL A 57 28.09 5.00 -3.03
C VAL A 57 26.92 5.70 -3.67
N HIS A 58 25.73 5.15 -3.51
CA HIS A 58 24.48 5.73 -3.96
C HIS A 58 23.55 5.98 -2.78
N GLU A 59 23.06 7.21 -2.65
CA GLU A 59 22.08 7.59 -1.64
C GLU A 59 20.70 7.70 -2.28
N ARG A 60 19.75 6.93 -1.74
CA ARG A 60 18.34 7.02 -2.13
C ARG A 60 17.55 7.77 -1.07
N HIS A 61 17.19 9.00 -1.40
CA HIS A 61 16.36 9.84 -0.56
C HIS A 61 14.87 9.54 -0.72
N PHE A 62 14.09 9.73 0.36
CA PHE A 62 12.65 9.52 0.41
C PHE A 62 11.86 10.82 0.41
N MET A 63 12.49 11.92 0.74
CA MET A 63 11.90 13.24 0.69
C MET A 63 12.57 14.06 -0.42
N ALA A 64 11.79 14.53 -1.38
CA ALA A 64 12.28 15.47 -2.38
C ALA A 64 12.63 16.82 -1.73
N PRO A 65 13.55 17.62 -2.32
CA PRO A 65 13.91 18.92 -1.78
C PRO A 65 12.68 19.81 -1.56
N GLY A 66 12.57 20.37 -0.35
CA GLY A 66 11.47 21.26 0.03
C GLY A 66 10.18 20.56 0.47
N VAL A 67 10.07 19.26 0.40
CA VAL A 67 8.97 18.50 1.02
C VAL A 67 9.06 18.68 2.54
N ARG A 68 7.94 18.98 3.18
CA ARG A 68 7.86 19.16 4.62
C ARG A 68 7.16 17.98 5.27
N ARG A 69 7.77 17.43 6.31
CA ARG A 69 7.21 16.39 7.19
C ARG A 69 6.62 17.06 8.43
N VAL A 70 5.32 16.87 8.66
CA VAL A 70 4.58 17.47 9.77
C VAL A 70 3.93 16.36 10.61
N PRO A 71 4.46 16.01 11.78
CA PRO A 71 3.79 15.07 12.68
C PRO A 71 2.41 15.58 13.09
N VAL A 72 1.42 14.69 13.09
CA VAL A 72 0.02 14.99 13.44
C VAL A 72 -0.37 14.23 14.69
N ARG A 73 -0.76 14.97 15.74
CA ARG A 73 -1.20 14.48 17.05
C ARG A 73 -2.44 15.26 17.48
N GLU A 74 -3.40 15.41 16.56
CA GLU A 74 -4.63 16.15 16.81
C GLU A 74 -5.74 15.18 17.19
N GLY A 75 -6.37 15.43 18.33
CA GLY A 75 -7.36 14.50 18.89
C GLY A 75 -6.80 13.09 19.02
N ARG A 76 -7.51 12.11 18.45
CA ARG A 76 -7.07 10.70 18.41
C ARG A 76 -6.13 10.40 17.24
N VAL A 77 -5.99 11.30 16.26
CA VAL A 77 -5.25 11.03 15.02
C VAL A 77 -3.75 10.91 15.30
N ARG A 78 -3.16 9.82 14.86
CA ARG A 78 -1.72 9.54 14.91
C ARG A 78 -1.21 9.34 13.48
N ALA A 79 -0.55 10.37 12.95
CA ALA A 79 -0.17 10.42 11.55
C ALA A 79 1.05 11.31 11.32
N THR A 80 1.52 11.33 10.08
CA THR A 80 2.42 12.35 9.55
C THR A 80 1.85 12.90 8.24
N LEU A 81 1.73 14.22 8.15
CA LEU A 81 1.36 14.91 6.91
C LEU A 81 2.62 15.33 6.15
N PHE A 82 2.73 14.88 4.91
CA PHE A 82 3.77 15.32 3.99
C PHE A 82 3.20 16.36 3.02
N LEU A 83 3.85 17.50 2.94
CA LEU A 83 3.43 18.61 2.09
C LEU A 83 4.46 18.87 1.00
N PRO A 84 4.03 18.98 -0.26
CA PRO A 84 4.89 19.41 -1.36
C PRO A 84 5.50 20.80 -1.13
N PRO A 85 6.63 21.12 -1.78
CA PRO A 85 7.16 22.48 -1.79
C PRO A 85 6.18 23.43 -2.52
N GLY A 86 6.19 24.71 -2.12
CA GLY A 86 5.42 25.75 -2.78
C GLY A 86 4.29 26.34 -1.92
N LYS A 87 3.62 27.36 -2.49
CA LYS A 87 2.62 28.19 -1.80
C LYS A 87 1.17 27.73 -2.00
N GLY A 88 0.90 26.87 -2.98
CA GLY A 88 -0.43 26.43 -3.37
C GLY A 88 -1.13 25.50 -2.38
N ARG A 89 -2.33 25.08 -2.78
CA ARG A 89 -3.03 23.93 -2.19
C ARG A 89 -2.77 22.71 -3.06
N PHE A 90 -2.64 21.56 -2.43
CA PHE A 90 -2.27 20.30 -3.09
C PHE A 90 -3.39 19.26 -2.93
N PRO A 91 -3.62 18.41 -3.93
CA PRO A 91 -4.55 17.29 -3.80
C PRO A 91 -4.19 16.42 -2.58
N GLY A 92 -5.20 16.09 -1.76
CA GLY A 92 -5.01 15.34 -0.54
C GLY A 92 -5.11 13.83 -0.77
N ILE A 93 -4.24 13.05 -0.11
CA ILE A 93 -4.29 11.58 -0.10
C ILE A 93 -4.12 11.10 1.35
N ILE A 94 -4.89 10.09 1.76
CA ILE A 94 -4.66 9.33 2.98
C ILE A 94 -4.01 8.00 2.57
N ASP A 95 -2.86 7.67 3.16
CA ASP A 95 -2.10 6.46 2.91
C ASP A 95 -2.18 5.50 4.10
N LEU A 96 -2.74 4.28 3.87
CA LEU A 96 -2.92 3.24 4.87
C LEU A 96 -2.05 2.02 4.54
N PHE A 97 -1.17 1.66 5.48
CA PHE A 97 -0.35 0.46 5.38
C PHE A 97 -1.13 -0.79 5.82
N GLY A 98 -0.52 -1.98 5.63
CA GLY A 98 -1.14 -3.27 5.93
C GLY A 98 -1.05 -3.70 7.40
N SER A 99 -1.23 -5.00 7.63
CA SER A 99 -1.27 -5.65 8.96
C SER A 99 0.03 -5.59 9.77
N GLY A 100 1.10 -5.03 9.21
CA GLY A 100 2.33 -4.74 9.95
C GLY A 100 2.17 -3.68 11.03
N GLY A 101 1.18 -2.81 10.92
CA GLY A 101 0.94 -1.70 11.83
C GLY A 101 2.06 -0.67 11.87
N GLY A 102 1.97 0.23 12.84
CA GLY A 102 2.91 1.32 13.00
C GLY A 102 2.69 2.46 12.01
N LEU A 103 3.55 3.45 12.07
CA LEU A 103 3.55 4.57 11.13
C LEU A 103 4.51 4.30 9.98
N CYS A 104 3.96 4.08 8.78
CA CYS A 104 4.71 3.85 7.55
C CYS A 104 4.67 5.10 6.67
N GLU A 105 5.79 5.79 6.54
CA GLU A 105 5.86 7.13 5.92
C GLU A 105 6.41 7.15 4.49
N TYR A 106 7.07 6.10 4.03
CA TYR A 106 7.89 6.13 2.81
C TYR A 106 7.07 6.34 1.52
N ARG A 107 5.84 5.81 1.42
CA ARG A 107 4.97 6.05 0.26
C ARG A 107 4.46 7.49 0.25
N ALA A 108 4.02 7.97 1.40
CA ALA A 108 3.53 9.33 1.57
C ALA A 108 4.60 10.40 1.28
N SER A 109 5.83 10.18 1.78
CA SER A 109 6.94 11.10 1.55
C SER A 109 7.33 11.18 0.07
N LEU A 110 7.34 10.04 -0.64
CA LEU A 110 7.63 9.99 -2.08
C LEU A 110 6.51 10.67 -2.91
N LEU A 111 5.23 10.40 -2.60
CA LEU A 111 4.10 11.03 -3.29
C LEU A 111 4.06 12.54 -3.07
N ALA A 112 4.51 13.04 -1.93
CA ALA A 112 4.63 14.48 -1.70
C ALA A 112 5.65 15.13 -2.64
N GLY A 113 6.70 14.42 -3.03
CA GLY A 113 7.62 14.85 -4.07
C GLY A 113 6.97 14.96 -5.47
N HIS A 114 5.82 14.31 -5.68
CA HIS A 114 5.02 14.36 -6.91
C HIS A 114 3.83 15.32 -6.83
N GLY A 115 3.77 16.20 -5.83
CA GLY A 115 2.78 17.27 -5.75
C GLY A 115 1.50 16.93 -4.99
N PHE A 116 1.46 15.86 -4.20
CA PHE A 116 0.32 15.49 -3.35
C PHE A 116 0.56 15.85 -1.89
N ALA A 117 -0.45 16.37 -1.18
CA ALA A 117 -0.43 16.45 0.27
C ALA A 117 -0.88 15.10 0.84
N VAL A 118 0.02 14.36 1.48
CA VAL A 118 -0.23 12.96 1.84
C VAL A 118 -0.16 12.75 3.35
N LEU A 119 -1.25 12.21 3.92
CA LEU A 119 -1.35 11.82 5.32
C LEU A 119 -1.02 10.34 5.45
N ALA A 120 0.18 10.01 5.93
CA ALA A 120 0.53 8.66 6.38
C ALA A 120 -0.16 8.42 7.72
N LEU A 121 -1.19 7.55 7.75
CA LEU A 121 -2.03 7.34 8.93
C LEU A 121 -1.69 6.02 9.61
N ALA A 122 -1.27 6.08 10.87
CA ALA A 122 -1.20 4.91 11.74
C ALA A 122 -2.59 4.62 12.32
N TYR A 123 -2.93 3.34 12.55
CA TYR A 123 -4.21 2.95 13.14
C TYR A 123 -4.08 1.84 14.19
N PHE A 124 -2.89 1.29 14.39
CA PHE A 124 -2.49 0.44 15.52
C PHE A 124 -0.97 0.32 15.59
N ARG A 125 -0.41 -0.20 16.70
CA ARG A 125 1.03 -0.39 16.97
C ARG A 125 1.85 0.89 16.79
N PHE A 126 1.31 2.02 17.21
CA PHE A 126 2.01 3.29 17.16
C PHE A 126 1.59 4.20 18.32
N GLU A 127 2.54 4.62 19.12
CA GLU A 127 2.34 5.48 20.29
C GLU A 127 1.23 4.94 21.24
N ASP A 128 0.18 5.73 21.46
CA ASP A 128 -0.97 5.40 22.30
C ASP A 128 -2.11 4.67 21.57
N LEU A 129 -1.94 4.32 20.31
CA LEU A 129 -2.87 3.46 19.57
C LEU A 129 -2.80 2.02 20.08
N PRO A 130 -3.87 1.22 19.88
CA PRO A 130 -3.89 -0.19 20.27
C PRO A 130 -2.67 -0.98 19.76
N GLU A 131 -2.13 -1.85 20.59
CA GLU A 131 -1.02 -2.75 20.19
C GLU A 131 -1.47 -3.78 19.15
N TYR A 132 -2.72 -4.25 19.26
CA TYR A 132 -3.30 -5.26 18.37
C TYR A 132 -4.54 -4.71 17.67
N LEU A 133 -4.80 -5.21 16.47
CA LEU A 133 -6.00 -4.87 15.71
C LEU A 133 -7.15 -5.79 16.14
N SER A 134 -7.79 -5.47 17.28
CA SER A 134 -8.94 -6.21 17.83
C SER A 134 -10.28 -5.69 17.32
N ASP A 135 -10.38 -4.39 17.17
CA ASP A 135 -11.56 -3.68 16.69
C ASP A 135 -11.16 -2.51 15.80
N VAL A 136 -11.96 -2.23 14.78
CA VAL A 136 -11.75 -1.07 13.90
C VAL A 136 -12.96 -0.14 14.02
N HIS A 137 -12.71 1.09 14.44
CA HIS A 137 -13.72 2.14 14.52
C HIS A 137 -13.51 3.13 13.36
N LEU A 138 -14.44 3.15 12.41
CA LEU A 138 -14.30 3.97 11.21
C LEU A 138 -14.37 5.48 11.52
N GLU A 139 -14.91 5.85 12.67
CA GLU A 139 -14.88 7.23 13.20
C GLU A 139 -13.44 7.76 13.36
N TYR A 140 -12.46 6.92 13.68
CA TYR A 140 -11.04 7.31 13.70
C TYR A 140 -10.56 7.78 12.33
N PHE A 141 -10.94 7.07 11.28
CA PHE A 141 -10.59 7.42 9.89
C PHE A 141 -11.39 8.63 9.40
N GLU A 142 -12.63 8.80 9.87
CA GLU A 142 -13.45 10.00 9.62
C GLU A 142 -12.79 11.26 10.23
N GLU A 143 -12.21 11.16 11.44
CA GLU A 143 -11.43 12.25 12.05
C GLU A 143 -10.17 12.59 11.25
N ALA A 144 -9.43 11.57 10.80
CA ALA A 144 -8.25 11.77 9.97
C ALA A 144 -8.59 12.41 8.63
N LEU A 145 -9.71 12.03 8.02
CA LEU A 145 -10.25 12.65 6.81
C LEU A 145 -10.62 14.11 7.05
N ALA A 146 -11.34 14.40 8.14
CA ALA A 146 -11.72 15.75 8.51
C ALA A 146 -10.51 16.66 8.75
N PHE A 147 -9.48 16.15 9.47
CA PHE A 147 -8.22 16.84 9.65
C PHE A 147 -7.57 17.23 8.31
N LEU A 148 -7.47 16.26 7.38
CA LEU A 148 -6.84 16.50 6.09
C LEU A 148 -7.60 17.54 5.25
N LEU A 149 -8.94 17.45 5.20
CA LEU A 149 -9.81 18.37 4.47
C LEU A 149 -9.78 19.80 5.03
N GLN A 150 -9.61 19.96 6.33
CA GLN A 150 -9.53 21.28 6.99
C GLN A 150 -8.15 21.92 6.88
N HIS A 151 -7.14 21.14 6.48
CA HIS A 151 -5.77 21.66 6.42
C HIS A 151 -5.61 22.70 5.30
N PRO A 152 -5.07 23.92 5.57
CA PRO A 152 -5.06 25.05 4.63
C PRO A 152 -4.26 24.79 3.35
N LYS A 153 -3.37 23.81 3.35
CA LYS A 153 -2.57 23.41 2.20
C LYS A 153 -3.20 22.28 1.37
N VAL A 154 -4.35 21.75 1.77
CA VAL A 154 -5.04 20.68 1.05
C VAL A 154 -6.14 21.27 0.17
N LYS A 155 -6.20 20.80 -1.09
CA LYS A 155 -7.21 21.17 -2.06
C LYS A 155 -8.45 20.31 -1.81
N GLY A 156 -9.51 20.92 -1.25
CA GLY A 156 -10.80 20.24 -1.11
C GLY A 156 -11.64 20.33 -2.40
N PRO A 157 -12.88 19.80 -2.37
CA PRO A 157 -13.57 19.28 -1.18
C PRO A 157 -13.31 17.80 -0.87
N ASP A 158 -12.58 17.09 -1.72
CA ASP A 158 -12.42 15.64 -1.66
C ASP A 158 -10.95 15.24 -1.59
N VAL A 159 -10.70 13.98 -1.18
CA VAL A 159 -9.36 13.38 -1.13
C VAL A 159 -9.32 12.02 -1.82
N GLY A 160 -8.11 11.54 -2.10
CA GLY A 160 -7.83 10.18 -2.53
C GLY A 160 -7.43 9.26 -1.37
N LEU A 161 -7.57 7.96 -1.58
CA LEU A 161 -7.11 6.93 -0.66
C LEU A 161 -6.07 6.03 -1.34
N LEU A 162 -5.02 5.67 -0.63
CA LEU A 162 -4.05 4.66 -1.02
C LEU A 162 -3.98 3.58 0.06
N GLY A 163 -4.32 2.35 -0.26
CA GLY A 163 -4.30 1.25 0.69
C GLY A 163 -3.51 0.05 0.19
N PHE A 164 -2.74 -0.56 1.08
CA PHE A 164 -2.02 -1.80 0.82
C PHE A 164 -2.49 -2.89 1.77
N SER A 165 -2.78 -4.10 1.24
CA SER A 165 -3.15 -5.25 2.07
C SER A 165 -4.33 -4.91 2.99
N LYS A 166 -4.26 -5.11 4.32
CA LYS A 166 -5.28 -4.68 5.30
C LYS A 166 -5.65 -3.20 5.17
N GLY A 167 -4.70 -2.31 4.89
CA GLY A 167 -4.99 -0.90 4.61
C GLY A 167 -5.87 -0.70 3.38
N GLY A 168 -5.86 -1.64 2.43
CA GLY A 168 -6.71 -1.61 1.25
C GLY A 168 -8.18 -1.90 1.57
N ASP A 169 -8.50 -2.90 2.39
CA ASP A 169 -9.89 -3.14 2.80
C ASP A 169 -10.44 -2.00 3.69
N LEU A 170 -9.56 -1.36 4.49
CA LEU A 170 -9.92 -0.15 5.21
C LEU A 170 -10.22 1.03 4.28
N CYS A 171 -9.42 1.22 3.23
CA CYS A 171 -9.70 2.22 2.19
C CYS A 171 -11.03 1.94 1.47
N LEU A 172 -11.35 0.68 1.18
CA LEU A 172 -12.66 0.29 0.64
C LEU A 172 -13.79 0.64 1.60
N SER A 173 -13.62 0.36 2.89
CA SER A 173 -14.59 0.71 3.93
C SER A 173 -14.78 2.22 4.05
N MET A 174 -13.69 2.99 4.05
CA MET A 174 -13.76 4.46 4.01
C MET A 174 -14.51 4.94 2.79
N ALA A 175 -14.19 4.45 1.59
CA ALA A 175 -14.86 4.84 0.35
C ALA A 175 -16.36 4.49 0.33
N ALA A 176 -16.75 3.37 0.99
CA ALA A 176 -18.12 2.91 1.05
C ALA A 176 -19.00 3.68 2.07
N PHE A 177 -18.41 4.13 3.18
CA PHE A 177 -19.17 4.67 4.31
C PHE A 177 -18.93 6.16 4.58
N LEU A 178 -17.79 6.71 4.18
CA LEU A 178 -17.46 8.13 4.40
C LEU A 178 -17.76 8.96 3.15
N LYS A 179 -17.92 10.25 3.35
CA LYS A 179 -18.07 11.24 2.26
C LYS A 179 -16.73 11.87 1.92
N ASN A 180 -16.69 12.62 0.81
CA ASN A 180 -15.52 13.39 0.38
C ASN A 180 -14.29 12.53 0.01
N ILE A 181 -14.56 11.35 -0.56
CA ILE A 181 -13.56 10.47 -1.13
C ILE A 181 -13.84 10.35 -2.64
N THR A 182 -12.93 10.88 -3.44
CA THR A 182 -13.08 10.96 -4.90
C THR A 182 -12.49 9.77 -5.62
N THR A 183 -11.46 9.13 -5.06
CA THR A 183 -10.76 8.04 -5.76
C THR A 183 -10.00 7.16 -4.77
N THR A 184 -9.87 5.87 -5.11
CA THR A 184 -9.21 4.90 -4.22
C THR A 184 -8.28 3.99 -4.99
N VAL A 185 -7.04 3.92 -4.56
CA VAL A 185 -6.02 3.00 -5.09
C VAL A 185 -5.77 1.89 -4.08
N LEU A 186 -5.79 0.66 -4.56
CA LEU A 186 -5.74 -0.56 -3.75
C LEU A 186 -4.61 -1.46 -4.26
N ILE A 187 -3.66 -1.76 -3.41
CA ILE A 187 -2.55 -2.65 -3.71
C ILE A 187 -2.78 -3.97 -2.97
N ASN A 188 -3.00 -5.04 -3.71
CA ASN A 188 -3.26 -6.38 -3.18
C ASN A 188 -4.24 -6.35 -1.98
N ALA A 189 -5.44 -5.82 -2.23
CA ALA A 189 -6.47 -5.60 -1.21
C ALA A 189 -7.56 -6.69 -1.24
N CYS A 190 -8.19 -6.94 -0.09
CA CYS A 190 -9.37 -7.76 0.02
C CYS A 190 -10.65 -6.92 -0.17
N VAL A 191 -11.71 -7.53 -0.70
CA VAL A 191 -13.05 -6.90 -0.85
C VAL A 191 -13.94 -7.10 0.38
N ALA A 192 -13.46 -7.86 1.34
CA ALA A 192 -14.11 -8.08 2.62
C ALA A 192 -13.31 -7.42 3.73
N ASN A 193 -13.96 -7.03 4.81
CA ASN A 193 -13.28 -6.60 6.01
C ASN A 193 -12.54 -7.80 6.63
N THR A 194 -11.22 -7.71 6.79
CA THR A 194 -10.37 -8.81 7.29
C THR A 194 -9.96 -8.58 8.74
N ILE A 195 -9.49 -9.65 9.40
CA ILE A 195 -8.85 -9.68 10.73
C ILE A 195 -9.82 -9.32 11.85
N ALA A 196 -10.23 -8.06 11.97
CA ALA A 196 -11.00 -7.54 13.09
C ALA A 196 -12.36 -7.00 12.64
N PRO A 197 -13.42 -7.05 13.48
CA PRO A 197 -14.68 -6.41 13.16
C PRO A 197 -14.52 -4.90 13.00
N LEU A 198 -15.30 -4.33 12.08
CA LEU A 198 -15.35 -2.89 11.83
C LEU A 198 -16.68 -2.33 12.31
N TYR A 199 -16.62 -1.21 13.02
CA TYR A 199 -17.78 -0.50 13.57
C TYR A 199 -17.86 0.91 12.99
N TYR A 200 -19.08 1.36 12.71
CA TYR A 200 -19.34 2.75 12.29
C TYR A 200 -20.78 3.15 12.59
N LYS A 201 -20.98 4.13 13.49
CA LYS A 201 -22.29 4.73 13.80
C LYS A 201 -23.41 3.70 14.02
N GLY A 202 -23.12 2.68 14.81
CA GLY A 202 -24.08 1.60 15.12
C GLY A 202 -24.12 0.46 14.08
N LEU A 203 -23.41 0.56 12.98
CA LEU A 203 -23.23 -0.52 12.03
C LEU A 203 -22.00 -1.36 12.41
N SER A 204 -22.11 -2.68 12.21
CA SER A 204 -20.99 -3.61 12.39
C SER A 204 -20.79 -4.44 11.13
N VAL A 205 -19.53 -4.57 10.69
CA VAL A 205 -19.12 -5.49 9.61
C VAL A 205 -18.13 -6.48 10.22
N PRO A 206 -18.48 -7.77 10.31
CA PRO A 206 -17.59 -8.77 10.90
C PRO A 206 -16.30 -8.92 10.11
N GLY A 207 -15.25 -9.40 10.75
CA GLY A 207 -14.03 -9.78 10.06
C GLY A 207 -14.21 -11.05 9.24
N LEU A 208 -13.66 -11.09 8.03
CA LEU A 208 -13.55 -12.33 7.26
C LEU A 208 -12.69 -13.32 8.05
N GLY A 209 -13.26 -14.44 8.40
CA GLY A 209 -12.56 -15.51 9.12
C GLY A 209 -11.55 -16.22 8.24
N CYS A 210 -10.65 -16.92 8.89
CA CYS A 210 -9.68 -17.79 8.23
C CYS A 210 -9.71 -19.20 8.85
N ASP A 211 -9.31 -20.19 8.06
CA ASP A 211 -9.16 -21.58 8.45
C ASP A 211 -7.67 -21.93 8.38
N LEU A 212 -7.01 -21.90 9.53
CA LEU A 212 -5.58 -22.17 9.63
C LEU A 212 -5.21 -23.63 9.27
N THR A 213 -6.17 -24.55 9.22
CA THR A 213 -5.91 -25.92 8.76
C THR A 213 -5.58 -26.01 7.27
N LYS A 214 -5.91 -24.97 6.50
CA LYS A 214 -5.59 -24.82 5.08
C LYS A 214 -4.22 -24.18 4.82
N GLN A 215 -3.51 -23.81 5.89
CA GLN A 215 -2.15 -23.33 5.80
C GLN A 215 -1.24 -24.39 5.20
N LYS A 216 -0.43 -24.01 4.23
CA LYS A 216 0.55 -24.89 3.62
C LYS A 216 1.95 -24.53 4.13
N THR A 217 2.74 -25.53 4.49
CA THR A 217 4.16 -25.35 4.77
C THR A 217 4.94 -25.77 3.53
N MET A 218 5.72 -24.84 2.98
CA MET A 218 6.59 -25.11 1.84
C MET A 218 7.80 -25.97 2.26
N GLU A 219 8.50 -26.58 1.32
CA GLU A 219 9.75 -27.33 1.60
C GLU A 219 10.82 -26.47 2.28
N SER A 220 10.80 -25.15 2.04
CA SER A 220 11.66 -24.16 2.70
C SER A 220 11.30 -23.87 4.16
N GLY A 221 10.21 -24.43 4.69
CA GLY A 221 9.67 -24.13 6.02
C GLY A 221 8.82 -22.83 6.09
N LEU A 222 8.66 -22.11 4.98
CA LEU A 222 7.82 -20.91 4.92
C LEU A 222 6.34 -21.30 4.86
N LEU A 223 5.49 -20.45 5.42
CA LEU A 223 4.04 -20.61 5.38
C LEU A 223 3.44 -19.92 4.17
N ASP A 224 2.63 -20.66 3.40
CA ASP A 224 1.79 -20.11 2.35
C ASP A 224 0.37 -19.92 2.89
N LEU A 225 -0.12 -18.69 2.85
CA LEU A 225 -1.38 -18.28 3.47
C LEU A 225 -2.52 -18.05 2.45
N VAL A 226 -2.27 -18.25 1.16
CA VAL A 226 -3.24 -17.90 0.11
C VAL A 226 -4.60 -18.57 0.28
N ASP A 227 -4.63 -19.79 0.80
CA ASP A 227 -5.84 -20.61 0.91
C ASP A 227 -6.51 -20.57 2.28
N ILE A 228 -5.92 -19.92 3.30
CA ILE A 228 -6.51 -19.90 4.65
C ILE A 228 -7.78 -19.06 4.73
N TRP A 229 -7.92 -18.05 3.88
CA TRP A 229 -9.05 -17.13 3.95
C TRP A 229 -10.32 -17.76 3.43
N ASN A 230 -11.40 -17.61 4.20
CA ASN A 230 -12.72 -18.07 3.80
C ASN A 230 -13.21 -17.32 2.55
N ASN A 231 -14.12 -17.96 1.83
CA ASN A 231 -14.70 -17.35 0.64
C ASN A 231 -15.74 -16.27 1.08
N PRO A 232 -15.52 -14.99 0.78
CA PRO A 232 -16.44 -13.93 1.20
C PRO A 232 -17.79 -13.94 0.45
N LEU A 233 -17.96 -14.79 -0.54
CA LEU A 233 -19.25 -14.96 -1.25
C LEU A 233 -20.15 -16.04 -0.63
N GLU A 234 -19.63 -16.84 0.29
CA GLU A 234 -20.32 -17.94 0.95
C GLU A 234 -20.82 -17.56 2.34
N GLU A 235 -21.95 -18.09 2.75
CA GLU A 235 -22.44 -17.93 4.14
C GLU A 235 -21.61 -18.77 5.12
N PRO A 236 -21.34 -18.29 6.32
CA PRO A 236 -21.80 -17.01 6.90
C PRO A 236 -20.87 -15.82 6.59
N HIS A 237 -19.83 -16.02 5.78
CA HIS A 237 -18.74 -15.04 5.55
C HIS A 237 -19.18 -13.85 4.70
N ARG A 238 -20.30 -13.96 3.99
CA ARG A 238 -20.85 -12.90 3.13
C ARG A 238 -21.11 -11.59 3.87
N GLN A 239 -21.34 -11.66 5.18
CA GLN A 239 -21.53 -10.48 6.03
C GLN A 239 -20.26 -9.61 6.16
N SER A 240 -19.07 -10.17 5.86
CA SER A 240 -17.82 -9.43 5.89
C SER A 240 -17.57 -8.59 4.63
N LEU A 241 -18.34 -8.79 3.55
CA LEU A 241 -18.22 -8.04 2.32
C LEU A 241 -18.42 -6.54 2.56
N ILE A 242 -17.47 -5.75 2.12
CA ILE A 242 -17.58 -4.29 2.14
C ILE A 242 -18.53 -3.86 1.01
N PRO A 243 -19.51 -2.98 1.27
CA PRO A 243 -20.46 -2.52 0.26
C PRO A 243 -19.83 -1.47 -0.66
N LEU A 244 -18.79 -1.86 -1.41
CA LEU A 244 -17.97 -0.98 -2.26
C LEU A 244 -18.78 -0.27 -3.36
N GLU A 245 -19.94 -0.79 -3.73
CA GLU A 245 -20.89 -0.16 -4.65
C GLU A 245 -21.50 1.16 -4.11
N ARG A 246 -21.35 1.45 -2.81
CA ARG A 246 -21.74 2.74 -2.21
C ARG A 246 -20.73 3.85 -2.47
N ALA A 247 -19.50 3.50 -2.84
CA ALA A 247 -18.46 4.48 -3.13
C ALA A 247 -18.83 5.38 -4.31
N GLN A 248 -18.39 6.63 -4.27
CA GLN A 248 -18.71 7.62 -5.28
C GLN A 248 -17.65 7.73 -6.38
N GLY A 249 -16.41 7.37 -6.08
CA GLY A 249 -15.29 7.56 -6.99
C GLY A 249 -14.82 6.26 -7.65
N PRO A 250 -13.94 6.40 -8.67
CA PRO A 250 -13.33 5.27 -9.33
C PRO A 250 -12.28 4.58 -8.46
N PHE A 251 -12.06 3.32 -8.79
CA PHE A 251 -11.05 2.47 -8.17
C PHE A 251 -9.94 2.11 -9.14
N LEU A 252 -8.70 2.04 -8.62
CA LEU A 252 -7.56 1.38 -9.25
C LEU A 252 -7.14 0.20 -8.36
N PHE A 253 -7.17 -1.01 -8.90
CA PHE A 253 -6.62 -2.20 -8.27
C PHE A 253 -5.26 -2.51 -8.90
N ILE A 254 -4.24 -2.62 -8.07
CA ILE A 254 -2.89 -3.09 -8.39
C ILE A 254 -2.79 -4.51 -7.84
N VAL A 255 -2.63 -5.48 -8.72
CA VAL A 255 -2.78 -6.91 -8.38
C VAL A 255 -1.55 -7.70 -8.78
N GLY A 256 -0.86 -8.27 -7.80
CA GLY A 256 0.17 -9.29 -8.03
C GLY A 256 -0.48 -10.66 -8.23
N LEU A 257 -0.17 -11.32 -9.37
CA LEU A 257 -0.76 -12.63 -9.69
C LEU A 257 -0.09 -13.81 -8.97
N ASP A 258 1.07 -13.56 -8.35
CA ASP A 258 1.79 -14.52 -7.51
C ASP A 258 1.70 -14.14 -6.03
N ASP A 259 0.55 -13.59 -5.63
CA ASP A 259 0.27 -13.23 -4.22
C ASP A 259 -0.06 -14.49 -3.41
N HIS A 260 0.82 -14.82 -2.46
CA HIS A 260 0.68 -15.96 -1.56
C HIS A 260 0.15 -15.60 -0.16
N ASN A 261 -0.21 -14.32 0.06
CA ASN A 261 -0.80 -13.90 1.32
C ASN A 261 -2.33 -14.00 1.27
N TRP A 262 -2.95 -13.64 0.13
CA TRP A 262 -4.36 -13.82 -0.16
C TRP A 262 -4.70 -13.74 -1.66
N LYS A 263 -5.94 -14.06 -2.02
CA LYS A 263 -6.41 -14.20 -3.41
C LYS A 263 -6.71 -12.84 -4.05
N SER A 264 -5.70 -11.98 -4.17
CA SER A 264 -5.83 -10.59 -4.67
C SER A 264 -6.52 -10.49 -6.03
N GLU A 265 -6.22 -11.39 -6.97
CA GLU A 265 -6.87 -11.47 -8.28
C GLU A 265 -8.38 -11.75 -8.15
N SER A 266 -8.74 -12.76 -7.37
CA SER A 266 -10.15 -13.12 -7.14
C SER A 266 -10.92 -11.96 -6.49
N TYR A 267 -10.31 -11.26 -5.55
CA TYR A 267 -10.93 -10.11 -4.91
C TYR A 267 -11.15 -8.94 -5.87
N ALA A 268 -10.20 -8.67 -6.76
CA ALA A 268 -10.38 -7.65 -7.79
C ALA A 268 -11.51 -8.02 -8.78
N HIS A 269 -11.64 -9.29 -9.15
CA HIS A 269 -12.75 -9.79 -9.97
C HIS A 269 -14.11 -9.66 -9.26
N ILE A 270 -14.19 -10.00 -7.97
CA ILE A 270 -15.42 -9.82 -7.17
C ILE A 270 -15.80 -8.34 -7.13
N ALA A 271 -14.82 -7.43 -6.90
CA ALA A 271 -15.06 -6.00 -6.89
C ALA A 271 -15.63 -5.52 -8.23
N CYS A 272 -15.02 -5.92 -9.34
CA CYS A 272 -15.47 -5.58 -10.69
C CYS A 272 -16.91 -6.04 -10.94
N GLY A 273 -17.22 -7.31 -10.67
CA GLY A 273 -18.54 -7.88 -10.86
C GLY A 273 -19.61 -7.17 -10.01
N ARG A 274 -19.30 -6.86 -8.75
CA ARG A 274 -20.24 -6.17 -7.85
C ARG A 274 -20.51 -4.73 -8.29
N LEU A 275 -19.48 -3.97 -8.67
CA LEU A 275 -19.67 -2.62 -9.18
C LEU A 275 -20.56 -2.62 -10.43
N GLN A 276 -20.28 -3.50 -11.39
CA GLN A 276 -21.07 -3.62 -12.62
C GLN A 276 -22.52 -4.04 -12.35
N ALA A 277 -22.75 -4.98 -11.43
CA ALA A 277 -24.10 -5.41 -11.03
C ALA A 277 -24.94 -4.29 -10.40
N HIS A 278 -24.29 -3.25 -9.85
CA HIS A 278 -24.95 -2.07 -9.29
C HIS A 278 -24.91 -0.83 -10.23
N GLY A 279 -24.61 -1.03 -11.51
CA GLY A 279 -24.59 0.05 -12.50
C GLY A 279 -23.48 1.08 -12.31
N LYS A 280 -22.40 0.71 -11.60
CA LYS A 280 -21.21 1.54 -11.43
C LYS A 280 -20.20 1.27 -12.55
N ASP A 281 -19.34 2.24 -12.77
CA ASP A 281 -18.24 2.10 -13.73
C ASP A 281 -17.32 0.94 -13.36
N ARG A 282 -16.77 0.31 -14.36
CA ARG A 282 -15.77 -0.74 -14.20
C ARG A 282 -14.51 -0.15 -13.56
N PRO A 283 -13.95 -0.77 -12.50
CA PRO A 283 -12.69 -0.31 -11.93
C PRO A 283 -11.54 -0.54 -12.92
N GLN A 284 -10.51 0.29 -12.84
CA GLN A 284 -9.24 -0.02 -13.48
C GLN A 284 -8.54 -1.11 -12.67
N ILE A 285 -8.11 -2.20 -13.33
CA ILE A 285 -7.37 -3.29 -12.68
C ILE A 285 -6.11 -3.52 -13.50
N ILE A 286 -4.97 -3.52 -12.85
CA ILE A 286 -3.68 -3.82 -13.47
C ILE A 286 -3.11 -5.07 -12.81
N TYR A 287 -2.91 -6.09 -13.63
CA TYR A 287 -2.36 -7.37 -13.21
C TYR A 287 -0.87 -7.44 -13.52
N TYR A 288 -0.09 -7.87 -12.54
CA TYR A 288 1.36 -8.06 -12.66
C TYR A 288 1.70 -9.54 -12.51
N PRO A 289 2.02 -10.24 -13.61
CA PRO A 289 2.47 -11.63 -13.57
C PRO A 289 3.71 -11.78 -12.70
N GLU A 290 3.88 -12.96 -12.09
CA GLU A 290 5.04 -13.33 -11.26
C GLU A 290 5.38 -12.28 -10.18
N THR A 291 4.36 -11.54 -9.71
CA THR A 291 4.51 -10.48 -8.72
C THR A 291 3.74 -10.85 -7.46
N GLY A 292 4.42 -10.82 -6.33
CA GLY A 292 3.86 -11.23 -5.04
C GLY A 292 3.12 -10.12 -4.31
N HIS A 293 2.81 -10.37 -3.03
CA HIS A 293 1.98 -9.51 -2.19
C HIS A 293 2.53 -8.09 -1.97
N CYS A 294 3.86 -7.97 -1.78
CA CYS A 294 4.47 -6.72 -1.30
C CYS A 294 4.94 -5.81 -2.45
N ILE A 295 4.02 -5.17 -3.17
CA ILE A 295 4.36 -4.21 -4.23
C ILE A 295 4.67 -2.86 -3.58
N ASP A 296 5.95 -2.63 -3.29
CA ASP A 296 6.47 -1.39 -2.73
C ASP A 296 6.82 -0.35 -3.83
N PRO A 297 7.13 0.91 -3.50
CA PRO A 297 7.64 1.87 -4.48
C PRO A 297 8.90 1.36 -5.19
N PRO A 298 9.28 1.93 -6.36
CA PRO A 298 10.43 1.49 -7.15
C PRO A 298 11.71 1.35 -6.34
N TYR A 299 12.52 0.38 -6.68
CA TYR A 299 13.86 0.14 -6.11
C TYR A 299 13.88 -0.25 -4.61
N PHE A 300 12.76 -0.67 -4.06
CA PHE A 300 12.78 -1.46 -2.84
C PHE A 300 13.18 -2.90 -3.16
N PRO A 301 14.01 -3.52 -2.32
CA PRO A 301 14.29 -4.96 -2.46
C PRO A 301 12.98 -5.75 -2.40
N PRO A 302 12.69 -6.63 -3.37
CA PRO A 302 11.49 -7.45 -3.32
C PRO A 302 11.49 -8.34 -2.08
N SER A 303 10.40 -8.31 -1.32
CA SER A 303 10.23 -9.18 -0.16
C SER A 303 9.43 -10.41 -0.54
N ARG A 304 10.10 -11.49 -0.89
CA ARG A 304 9.45 -12.78 -1.21
C ARG A 304 8.96 -13.52 0.03
N ALA A 305 9.61 -13.28 1.16
CA ALA A 305 9.24 -13.85 2.44
C ALA A 305 9.69 -12.93 3.59
N SER A 306 8.94 -12.90 4.67
CA SER A 306 9.39 -12.30 5.93
C SER A 306 8.56 -12.80 7.11
N VAL A 307 8.98 -12.49 8.33
CA VAL A 307 8.16 -12.73 9.52
C VAL A 307 6.90 -11.88 9.43
N HIS A 308 5.74 -12.52 9.46
CA HIS A 308 4.44 -11.86 9.39
C HIS A 308 4.09 -11.24 10.75
N ALA A 309 3.85 -9.93 10.77
CA ALA A 309 3.72 -9.16 12.02
C ALA A 309 2.57 -9.61 12.94
N VAL A 310 1.51 -10.22 12.40
CA VAL A 310 0.36 -10.72 13.18
C VAL A 310 0.57 -12.16 13.62
N LEU A 311 1.17 -13.01 12.78
CA LEU A 311 1.34 -14.45 13.06
C LEU A 311 2.61 -14.74 13.84
N GLY A 312 3.63 -13.88 13.74
CA GLY A 312 4.96 -14.14 14.30
C GLY A 312 5.77 -15.20 13.56
N GLU A 313 5.26 -15.74 12.46
CA GLU A 313 5.82 -16.82 11.68
C GLU A 313 6.37 -16.33 10.33
N ALA A 314 7.28 -17.10 9.75
CA ALA A 314 7.86 -16.81 8.45
C ALA A 314 6.88 -17.16 7.32
N VAL A 315 6.42 -16.15 6.59
CA VAL A 315 5.42 -16.27 5.52
C VAL A 315 6.04 -16.00 4.16
N PHE A 316 5.62 -16.79 3.18
CA PHE A 316 5.94 -16.59 1.77
C PHE A 316 4.93 -15.62 1.15
N TYR A 317 5.43 -14.57 0.51
CA TYR A 317 4.62 -13.54 -0.15
C TYR A 317 4.58 -13.67 -1.66
N GLY A 318 5.39 -14.57 -2.24
CA GLY A 318 5.49 -14.75 -3.67
C GLY A 318 6.39 -13.72 -4.39
N GLY A 319 6.34 -13.78 -5.70
CA GLY A 319 7.04 -12.88 -6.61
C GLY A 319 8.39 -13.42 -7.10
N GLU A 320 8.61 -13.32 -8.41
CA GLU A 320 9.91 -13.46 -9.03
C GLU A 320 10.65 -12.10 -8.97
N ALA A 321 11.92 -12.09 -8.62
CA ALA A 321 12.65 -10.86 -8.28
C ALA A 321 12.62 -9.80 -9.40
N ARG A 322 12.85 -10.21 -10.64
CA ARG A 322 12.90 -9.32 -11.80
C ARG A 322 11.51 -8.81 -12.20
N ALA A 323 10.54 -9.71 -12.30
CA ALA A 323 9.17 -9.36 -12.62
C ALA A 323 8.58 -8.43 -11.56
N HIS A 324 8.80 -8.75 -10.28
CA HIS A 324 8.34 -7.95 -9.15
C HIS A 324 8.96 -6.54 -9.15
N SER A 325 10.26 -6.41 -9.43
CA SER A 325 10.94 -5.11 -9.50
C SER A 325 10.39 -4.23 -10.64
N ARG A 326 10.08 -4.83 -11.80
CA ARG A 326 9.42 -4.13 -12.92
C ARG A 326 8.00 -3.69 -12.54
N ALA A 327 7.26 -4.57 -11.87
CA ALA A 327 5.93 -4.26 -11.38
C ALA A 327 5.94 -3.06 -10.40
N GLN A 328 6.91 -2.97 -9.49
CA GLN A 328 7.07 -1.83 -8.60
C GLN A 328 7.22 -0.50 -9.37
N VAL A 329 8.01 -0.48 -10.44
CA VAL A 329 8.23 0.74 -11.24
C VAL A 329 6.96 1.16 -11.96
N ASP A 330 6.31 0.22 -12.67
CA ASP A 330 5.09 0.53 -13.42
C ASP A 330 3.92 0.86 -12.48
N ALA A 331 3.68 0.05 -11.45
CA ALA A 331 2.60 0.29 -10.48
C ALA A 331 2.71 1.67 -9.84
N TRP A 332 3.92 2.10 -9.46
CA TRP A 332 4.14 3.42 -8.88
C TRP A 332 3.80 4.56 -9.84
N GLN A 333 4.11 4.40 -11.12
CA GLN A 333 3.73 5.35 -12.16
C GLN A 333 2.22 5.38 -12.38
N GLN A 334 1.57 4.21 -12.46
CA GLN A 334 0.12 4.10 -12.62
C GLN A 334 -0.66 4.73 -11.46
N ILE A 335 -0.20 4.57 -10.23
CA ILE A 335 -0.77 5.20 -9.03
C ILE A 335 -0.75 6.72 -9.17
N GLN A 336 0.39 7.29 -9.59
CA GLN A 336 0.53 8.74 -9.75
C GLN A 336 -0.38 9.26 -10.88
N ILE A 337 -0.40 8.60 -12.03
CA ILE A 337 -1.27 8.94 -13.17
C ILE A 337 -2.74 8.92 -12.73
N PHE A 338 -3.15 7.91 -11.98
CA PHE A 338 -4.52 7.77 -11.51
C PHE A 338 -4.91 8.91 -10.56
N PHE A 339 -4.09 9.21 -9.57
CA PHE A 339 -4.35 10.33 -8.67
C PHE A 339 -4.32 11.69 -9.39
N GLN A 340 -3.38 11.91 -10.31
CA GLN A 340 -3.35 13.14 -11.12
C GLN A 340 -4.62 13.31 -11.92
N LYS A 341 -5.12 12.24 -12.53
CA LYS A 341 -6.34 12.26 -13.32
C LYS A 341 -7.59 12.63 -12.50
N TYR A 342 -7.72 12.08 -11.29
CA TYR A 342 -8.96 12.17 -10.54
C TYR A 342 -8.94 13.17 -9.37
N LEU A 343 -7.79 13.68 -8.94
CA LEU A 343 -7.69 14.68 -7.87
C LEU A 343 -7.37 16.09 -8.37
N ASN A 344 -6.87 16.25 -9.61
CA ASN A 344 -6.51 17.55 -10.17
C ASN A 344 -7.65 18.24 -10.94
N HIS A 345 -8.88 17.72 -10.90
CA HIS A 345 -9.99 18.39 -11.56
C HIS A 345 -10.12 19.81 -11.04
N GLU A 346 -9.79 20.79 -11.89
CA GLU A 346 -10.38 22.12 -11.81
C GLU A 346 -11.88 21.92 -12.01
N MET A 347 -12.68 22.22 -11.00
CA MET A 347 -14.13 22.30 -11.16
C MET A 347 -14.38 23.24 -12.33
N PRO A 348 -15.11 22.84 -13.39
CA PRO A 348 -15.49 23.79 -14.41
C PRO A 348 -16.19 24.95 -13.69
N GLU A 349 -15.66 26.15 -13.85
CA GLU A 349 -16.31 27.38 -13.36
C GLU A 349 -17.78 27.30 -13.72
N LYS A 350 -18.65 27.32 -12.71
CA LYS A 350 -20.09 27.50 -12.95
C LYS A 350 -20.20 28.75 -13.76
N ARG A 351 -20.35 28.65 -15.10
CA ARG A 351 -20.73 29.75 -15.93
C ARG A 351 -22.02 30.29 -15.32
N SER A 352 -21.93 31.42 -14.62
CA SER A 352 -23.08 32.18 -14.23
C SER A 352 -23.78 32.54 -15.53
N LYS A 353 -24.94 31.98 -15.76
CA LYS A 353 -25.84 32.51 -16.77
C LYS A 353 -26.32 33.86 -16.24
N ILE A 354 -25.78 34.90 -16.84
CA ILE A 354 -26.39 36.24 -16.81
C ILE A 354 -27.64 36.22 -17.71
#